data_819cc6fa7ab4882c1d749db3ac99a920
#
_entry.id   819cc6fa7ab4882c1d749db3ac99a920
#
_cell.length_a   1.000
_cell.length_b   1.000
_cell.length_c   1.000
_cell.angle_alpha   90.00
_cell.angle_beta   90.00
_cell.angle_gamma   90.00
#
_symmetry.space_group_name_H-M   'P 1'
#
loop_
_entity.id
_entity.type
_entity.pdbx_description
1 polymer ?
#
loop_
_entity_poly.entity_id
_entity_poly.type
_entity_poly.pdbx_seq_one_letter_code
_entity_poly.pdbx_strand_id
1 'polypeptide(L)'
;MYYGDPLYYLILLPIIAVSGYVQYQLKSKFKKFSRQTLSANLSGKEIAEKMLSDHGIYDVKVISVRGQLSDHYNPQKKTVNLSDSVYNQRNAAAAAVAAHECGHAVQHAKGYEWLKMRSILVPMVGVTSNLGIWLLLGGILLMQSSPILGENLLTLGIFGFASGTLFSLITLPVEFDASKRAIYWLERKRIVNQRELVQSKEALNWAAGTYVVAALASIANLVYIWMRFGRRN
;
A
#
# COMPACT_ATOMS: atom_id res chain seq x y z
N MET A 1 17.74 -25.13 -1.68
CA MET A 1 17.34 -24.07 -0.75
C MET A 1 18.60 -23.70 0.05
N TYR A 2 19.19 -22.57 -0.24
CA TYR A 2 20.41 -22.12 0.43
C TYR A 2 20.05 -21.56 1.84
N TYR A 3 19.70 -22.44 2.75
CA TYR A 3 19.68 -22.13 4.17
C TYR A 3 21.13 -21.92 4.60
N GLY A 4 21.59 -20.66 4.69
CA GLY A 4 22.90 -20.34 5.21
C GLY A 4 23.69 -19.26 4.49
N ASP A 5 23.07 -18.49 3.54
CA ASP A 5 23.75 -17.32 3.00
C ASP A 5 23.74 -16.17 4.03
N PRO A 6 24.87 -15.83 4.68
CA PRO A 6 24.92 -14.76 5.69
C PRO A 6 24.46 -13.41 5.12
N LEU A 7 24.73 -13.14 3.84
CA LEU A 7 24.32 -11.89 3.17
C LEU A 7 22.80 -11.77 3.10
N TYR A 8 22.10 -12.89 2.83
CA TYR A 8 20.64 -12.89 2.80
C TYR A 8 20.04 -12.51 4.16
N TYR A 9 20.55 -13.08 5.25
CA TYR A 9 20.08 -12.76 6.60
C TYR A 9 20.44 -11.34 7.01
N LEU A 10 21.60 -10.84 6.60
CA LEU A 10 22.02 -9.46 6.86
C LEU A 10 21.05 -8.44 6.22
N ILE A 11 20.45 -8.78 5.08
CA ILE A 11 19.44 -7.94 4.40
C ILE A 11 18.05 -8.17 4.99
N LEU A 12 17.66 -9.41 5.20
CA LEU A 12 16.30 -9.79 5.59
C LEU A 12 15.94 -9.36 7.01
N LEU A 13 16.83 -9.58 7.98
CA LEU A 13 16.53 -9.32 9.39
C LEU A 13 16.24 -7.84 9.68
N PRO A 14 17.03 -6.86 9.19
CA PRO A 14 16.69 -5.45 9.33
C PRO A 14 15.33 -5.08 8.69
N ILE A 15 15.01 -5.65 7.52
CA ILE A 15 13.74 -5.42 6.84
C ILE A 15 12.58 -5.93 7.69
N ILE A 16 12.68 -7.13 8.25
CA ILE A 16 11.65 -7.70 9.14
C ILE A 16 11.49 -6.82 10.38
N ALA A 17 12.59 -6.40 11.01
CA ALA A 17 12.57 -5.56 12.20
C ALA A 17 11.89 -4.21 11.93
N VAL A 18 12.27 -3.53 10.84
CA VAL A 18 11.68 -2.23 10.44
C VAL A 18 10.21 -2.40 10.06
N SER A 19 9.86 -3.46 9.31
CA SER A 19 8.47 -3.77 8.95
C SER A 19 7.61 -4.00 10.20
N GLY A 20 8.11 -4.78 11.15
CA GLY A 20 7.44 -5.04 12.43
C GLY A 20 7.24 -3.75 13.25
N TYR A 21 8.27 -2.90 13.30
CA TYR A 21 8.20 -1.61 13.99
C TYR A 21 7.16 -0.68 13.37
N VAL A 22 7.16 -0.52 12.04
CA VAL A 22 6.20 0.34 11.33
C VAL A 22 4.76 -0.17 11.51
N GLN A 23 4.55 -1.47 11.40
CA GLN A 23 3.25 -2.11 11.65
C GLN A 23 2.77 -1.91 13.10
N TYR A 24 3.67 -2.06 14.07
CA TYR A 24 3.37 -1.80 15.48
C TYR A 24 2.96 -0.35 15.72
N GLN A 25 3.71 0.60 15.17
CA GLN A 25 3.42 2.03 15.30
C GLN A 25 2.08 2.38 14.64
N LEU A 26 1.81 1.88 13.43
CA LEU A 26 0.52 2.08 12.75
C LEU A 26 -0.64 1.62 13.64
N LYS A 27 -0.61 0.38 14.12
CA LYS A 27 -1.67 -0.18 14.98
C LYS A 27 -1.81 0.58 16.30
N SER A 28 -0.69 0.94 16.94
CA SER A 28 -0.65 1.68 18.19
C SER A 28 -1.27 3.09 18.04
N LYS A 29 -0.86 3.83 16.99
CA LYS A 29 -1.39 5.17 16.70
C LYS A 29 -2.87 5.12 16.31
N PHE A 30 -3.25 4.19 15.46
CA PHE A 30 -4.65 3.99 15.11
C PHE A 30 -5.50 3.73 16.36
N LYS A 31 -5.09 2.78 17.23
CA LYS A 31 -5.77 2.48 18.49
C LYS A 31 -5.83 3.69 19.42
N LYS A 32 -4.76 4.51 19.50
CA LYS A 32 -4.74 5.73 20.32
C LYS A 32 -5.72 6.76 19.80
N PHE A 33 -5.74 7.01 18.49
CA PHE A 33 -6.57 8.07 17.89
C PHE A 33 -8.03 7.65 17.71
N SER A 34 -8.33 6.34 17.67
CA SER A 34 -9.70 5.82 17.66
C SER A 34 -10.45 6.02 18.97
N ARG A 35 -9.75 6.33 20.08
CA ARG A 35 -10.36 6.60 21.38
C ARG A 35 -10.80 8.07 21.59
N GLN A 36 -10.48 8.93 20.65
CA GLN A 36 -10.72 10.37 20.77
C GLN A 36 -11.84 10.77 19.80
N THR A 37 -12.96 11.20 20.38
CA THR A 37 -14.10 11.66 19.58
C THR A 37 -13.72 12.87 18.74
N LEU A 38 -14.14 12.86 17.48
CA LEU A 38 -13.93 13.96 16.54
C LEU A 38 -14.79 15.16 16.93
N SER A 39 -14.21 16.35 16.96
CA SER A 39 -14.91 17.59 17.35
C SER A 39 -16.11 17.88 16.45
N ALA A 40 -16.02 17.59 15.15
CA ALA A 40 -17.13 17.74 14.20
C ALA A 40 -18.22 16.69 14.37
N ASN A 41 -18.01 15.66 15.20
CA ASN A 41 -18.95 14.57 15.44
C ASN A 41 -19.44 13.85 14.15
N LEU A 42 -18.61 13.83 13.11
CA LEU A 42 -18.90 13.13 11.86
C LEU A 42 -18.30 11.72 11.86
N SER A 43 -19.07 10.76 11.36
CA SER A 43 -18.60 9.39 11.12
C SER A 43 -17.71 9.31 9.88
N GLY A 44 -16.94 8.21 9.74
CA GLY A 44 -16.15 7.97 8.54
C GLY A 44 -17.00 7.98 7.26
N LYS A 45 -18.22 7.40 7.31
CA LYS A 45 -19.18 7.47 6.21
C LYS A 45 -19.52 8.92 5.84
N GLU A 46 -19.97 9.72 6.81
CA GLU A 46 -20.38 11.12 6.58
C GLU A 46 -19.22 11.98 6.05
N ILE A 47 -17.99 11.70 6.51
CA ILE A 47 -16.78 12.36 6.02
C ILE A 47 -16.51 11.97 4.56
N ALA A 48 -16.60 10.68 4.23
CA ALA A 48 -16.40 10.21 2.87
C ALA A 48 -17.45 10.80 1.90
N GLU A 49 -18.72 10.73 2.25
CA GLU A 49 -19.80 11.30 1.44
C GLU A 49 -19.61 12.81 1.24
N LYS A 50 -19.26 13.53 2.29
CA LYS A 50 -18.99 14.97 2.23
C LYS A 50 -17.78 15.28 1.35
N MET A 51 -16.69 14.54 1.45
CA MET A 51 -15.50 14.78 0.63
C MET A 51 -15.77 14.49 -0.84
N LEU A 52 -16.48 13.41 -1.16
CA LEU A 52 -16.90 13.09 -2.54
C LEU A 52 -17.77 14.20 -3.11
N SER A 53 -18.82 14.62 -2.38
CA SER A 53 -19.69 15.72 -2.80
C SER A 53 -18.96 17.03 -3.01
N ASP A 54 -18.03 17.41 -2.11
CA ASP A 54 -17.22 18.62 -2.22
C ASP A 54 -16.29 18.62 -3.46
N HIS A 55 -16.00 17.44 -4.02
CA HIS A 55 -15.23 17.28 -5.25
C HIS A 55 -16.11 17.00 -6.50
N GLY A 56 -17.43 17.07 -6.37
CA GLY A 56 -18.37 16.83 -7.48
C GLY A 56 -18.45 15.37 -7.93
N ILE A 57 -18.12 14.44 -7.04
CA ILE A 57 -18.11 12.99 -7.31
C ILE A 57 -19.39 12.38 -6.71
N TYR A 58 -20.38 12.12 -7.56
CA TYR A 58 -21.71 11.61 -7.15
C TYR A 58 -21.96 10.16 -7.55
N ASP A 59 -21.09 9.59 -8.35
CA ASP A 59 -21.17 8.23 -8.88
C ASP A 59 -20.39 7.20 -8.08
N VAL A 60 -19.75 7.62 -6.97
CA VAL A 60 -19.03 6.76 -6.03
C VAL A 60 -19.84 6.55 -4.76
N LYS A 61 -20.11 5.29 -4.42
CA LYS A 61 -20.87 4.89 -3.22
C LYS A 61 -19.95 4.62 -2.06
N VAL A 62 -20.34 5.01 -0.84
CA VAL A 62 -19.65 4.66 0.40
C VAL A 62 -20.34 3.47 1.04
N ILE A 63 -19.64 2.36 1.21
CA ILE A 63 -20.20 1.12 1.76
C ILE A 63 -19.34 0.58 2.92
N SER A 64 -20.00 -0.10 3.87
CA SER A 64 -19.31 -0.80 4.95
C SER A 64 -18.85 -2.17 4.49
N VAL A 65 -17.63 -2.55 4.91
CA VAL A 65 -17.04 -3.88 4.67
C VAL A 65 -16.55 -4.48 5.98
N ARG A 66 -16.62 -5.81 6.11
CA ARG A 66 -16.13 -6.52 7.29
C ARG A 66 -14.59 -6.50 7.36
N GLY A 67 -14.07 -6.53 8.57
CA GLY A 67 -12.64 -6.63 8.85
C GLY A 67 -12.06 -5.37 9.47
N GLN A 68 -10.77 -5.42 9.81
CA GLN A 68 -9.99 -4.26 10.26
C GLN A 68 -8.94 -3.93 9.21
N LEU A 69 -8.71 -2.65 8.95
CA LEU A 69 -7.76 -2.19 7.93
C LEU A 69 -8.06 -2.76 6.53
N SER A 70 -9.34 -2.99 6.24
CA SER A 70 -9.84 -3.44 4.94
C SER A 70 -10.38 -2.28 4.08
N ASP A 71 -10.13 -1.06 4.55
CA ASP A 71 -10.53 0.17 3.89
C ASP A 71 -9.84 0.29 2.53
N HIS A 72 -10.59 0.59 1.48
CA HIS A 72 -10.04 0.78 0.14
C HIS A 72 -11.03 1.45 -0.81
N TYR A 73 -10.52 2.19 -1.77
CA TYR A 73 -11.29 2.62 -2.94
C TYR A 73 -11.23 1.58 -4.05
N ASN A 74 -12.40 1.21 -4.61
CA ASN A 74 -12.49 0.33 -5.76
C ASN A 74 -12.91 1.13 -7.01
N PRO A 75 -12.00 1.36 -7.97
CA PRO A 75 -12.30 2.15 -9.17
C PRO A 75 -13.24 1.44 -10.14
N GLN A 76 -13.24 0.11 -10.18
CA GLN A 76 -14.12 -0.65 -11.09
C GLN A 76 -15.58 -0.61 -10.63
N LYS A 77 -15.80 -0.79 -9.31
CA LYS A 77 -17.13 -0.76 -8.71
C LYS A 77 -17.58 0.65 -8.33
N LYS A 78 -16.68 1.63 -8.41
CA LYS A 78 -16.90 3.01 -7.95
C LYS A 78 -17.41 3.03 -6.50
N THR A 79 -16.66 2.39 -5.60
CA THR A 79 -17.01 2.32 -4.18
C THR A 79 -15.84 2.70 -3.30
N VAL A 80 -16.12 3.52 -2.28
CA VAL A 80 -15.25 3.69 -1.10
C VAL A 80 -15.74 2.67 -0.07
N ASN A 81 -14.90 1.69 0.20
CA ASN A 81 -15.19 0.59 1.11
C ASN A 81 -14.52 0.92 2.44
N LEU A 82 -15.31 1.08 3.51
CA LEU A 82 -14.83 1.41 4.83
C LEU A 82 -15.09 0.26 5.79
N SER A 83 -14.08 -0.12 6.57
CA SER A 83 -14.19 -1.16 7.58
C SER A 83 -15.13 -0.74 8.73
N ASP A 84 -15.61 -1.71 9.51
CA ASP A 84 -16.45 -1.46 10.68
C ASP A 84 -15.78 -0.51 11.69
N SER A 85 -14.44 -0.53 11.74
CA SER A 85 -13.62 0.34 12.58
C SER A 85 -13.48 1.78 12.06
N VAL A 86 -14.05 2.08 10.89
CA VAL A 86 -14.01 3.41 10.26
C VAL A 86 -15.41 3.91 9.93
N TYR A 87 -16.25 3.09 9.31
CA TYR A 87 -17.52 3.49 8.70
C TYR A 87 -18.45 4.26 9.65
N ASN A 88 -18.72 3.70 10.85
CA ASN A 88 -19.59 4.32 11.86
C ASN A 88 -18.85 5.12 12.93
N GLN A 89 -17.50 5.10 12.91
CA GLN A 89 -16.71 5.69 13.99
C GLN A 89 -16.54 7.20 13.80
N ARG A 90 -16.62 7.93 14.92
CA ARG A 90 -16.56 9.40 14.97
C ARG A 90 -15.27 9.85 15.68
N ASN A 91 -14.13 9.51 15.08
CA ASN A 91 -12.81 9.80 15.68
C ASN A 91 -11.79 10.21 14.60
N ALA A 92 -10.65 10.77 15.04
CA ALA A 92 -9.64 11.30 14.13
C ALA A 92 -9.01 10.24 13.21
N ALA A 93 -8.89 8.98 13.67
CA ALA A 93 -8.36 7.89 12.84
C ALA A 93 -9.35 7.54 11.72
N ALA A 94 -10.64 7.42 12.05
CA ALA A 94 -11.69 7.16 11.06
C ALA A 94 -11.80 8.30 10.04
N ALA A 95 -11.69 9.55 10.49
CA ALA A 95 -11.69 10.72 9.62
C ALA A 95 -10.52 10.68 8.63
N ALA A 96 -9.32 10.36 9.11
CA ALA A 96 -8.12 10.30 8.29
C ALA A 96 -8.22 9.21 7.21
N VAL A 97 -8.65 7.98 7.61
CA VAL A 97 -8.78 6.85 6.67
C VAL A 97 -9.89 7.10 5.66
N ALA A 98 -11.07 7.52 6.10
CA ALA A 98 -12.19 7.79 5.19
C ALA A 98 -11.82 8.86 4.14
N ALA A 99 -11.16 9.95 4.57
CA ALA A 99 -10.68 10.98 3.66
C ALA A 99 -9.57 10.46 2.74
N HIS A 100 -8.70 9.56 3.20
CA HIS A 100 -7.65 8.94 2.38
C HIS A 100 -8.25 8.11 1.24
N GLU A 101 -9.22 7.25 1.52
CA GLU A 101 -9.89 6.44 0.48
C GLU A 101 -10.64 7.32 -0.52
N CYS A 102 -11.23 8.45 -0.05
CA CYS A 102 -11.77 9.46 -0.96
C CYS A 102 -10.68 10.18 -1.75
N GLY A 103 -9.46 10.32 -1.20
CA GLY A 103 -8.30 10.81 -1.92
C GLY A 103 -8.02 10.01 -3.19
N HIS A 104 -8.12 8.68 -3.13
CA HIS A 104 -8.02 7.80 -4.30
C HIS A 104 -9.19 8.00 -5.29
N ALA A 105 -10.41 8.21 -4.79
CA ALA A 105 -11.54 8.52 -5.67
C ALA A 105 -11.34 9.85 -6.41
N VAL A 106 -10.80 10.87 -5.73
CA VAL A 106 -10.44 12.16 -6.33
C VAL A 106 -9.31 12.02 -7.35
N GLN A 107 -8.29 11.21 -7.06
CA GLN A 107 -7.22 10.87 -8.01
C GLN A 107 -7.81 10.26 -9.30
N HIS A 108 -8.72 9.29 -9.13
CA HIS A 108 -9.37 8.62 -10.26
C HIS A 108 -10.20 9.62 -11.09
N ALA A 109 -11.04 10.43 -10.43
CA ALA A 109 -11.88 11.43 -11.10
C ALA A 109 -11.05 12.50 -11.84
N LYS A 110 -9.86 12.83 -11.32
CA LYS A 110 -8.93 13.80 -11.95
C LYS A 110 -7.96 13.16 -12.96
N GLY A 111 -8.06 11.86 -13.20
CA GLY A 111 -7.19 11.17 -14.13
C GLY A 111 -5.71 11.16 -13.72
N TYR A 112 -5.41 11.02 -12.42
CA TYR A 112 -4.04 11.04 -11.90
C TYR A 112 -3.20 9.90 -12.52
N GLU A 113 -2.14 10.25 -13.23
CA GLU A 113 -1.39 9.31 -14.08
C GLU A 113 -0.79 8.13 -13.30
N TRP A 114 -0.23 8.37 -12.12
CA TRP A 114 0.33 7.30 -11.29
C TRP A 114 -0.71 6.28 -10.85
N LEU A 115 -1.95 6.72 -10.56
CA LEU A 115 -3.05 5.81 -10.24
C LEU A 115 -3.48 4.99 -11.46
N LYS A 116 -3.50 5.60 -12.65
CA LYS A 116 -3.77 4.87 -13.90
C LYS A 116 -2.71 3.79 -14.15
N MET A 117 -1.42 4.15 -14.03
CA MET A 117 -0.30 3.20 -14.16
C MET A 117 -0.43 2.05 -13.15
N ARG A 118 -0.69 2.36 -11.86
CA ARG A 118 -0.93 1.35 -10.83
C ARG A 118 -2.07 0.41 -11.23
N SER A 119 -3.19 0.96 -11.67
CA SER A 119 -4.39 0.18 -12.02
C SER A 119 -4.15 -0.77 -13.21
N ILE A 120 -3.35 -0.36 -14.19
CA ILE A 120 -2.95 -1.20 -15.33
C ILE A 120 -2.00 -2.32 -14.86
N LEU A 121 -1.08 -2.01 -13.94
CA LEU A 121 -0.07 -2.97 -13.48
C LEU A 121 -0.62 -4.02 -12.51
N VAL A 122 -1.66 -3.72 -11.73
CA VAL A 122 -2.23 -4.66 -10.72
C VAL A 122 -2.48 -6.07 -11.29
N PRO A 123 -3.25 -6.26 -12.37
CA PRO A 123 -3.51 -7.61 -12.89
C PRO A 123 -2.24 -8.28 -13.42
N MET A 124 -1.33 -7.53 -14.02
CA MET A 124 -0.07 -8.05 -14.56
C MET A 124 0.87 -8.52 -13.46
N VAL A 125 1.07 -7.69 -12.43
CA VAL A 125 1.99 -7.96 -11.33
C VAL A 125 1.51 -9.15 -10.48
N GLY A 126 0.20 -9.30 -10.29
CA GLY A 126 -0.35 -10.47 -9.59
C GLY A 126 0.05 -11.80 -10.24
N VAL A 127 0.05 -11.85 -11.57
CA VAL A 127 0.46 -13.04 -12.33
C VAL A 127 1.98 -13.17 -12.37
N THR A 128 2.70 -12.11 -12.77
CA THR A 128 4.15 -12.17 -12.98
C THR A 128 4.94 -12.40 -11.70
N SER A 129 4.52 -11.81 -10.56
CA SER A 129 5.21 -12.03 -9.28
C SER A 129 5.02 -13.44 -8.76
N ASN A 130 3.81 -14.00 -8.84
CA ASN A 130 3.56 -15.39 -8.46
C ASN A 130 4.32 -16.38 -9.36
N LEU A 131 4.24 -16.19 -10.67
CA LEU A 131 4.97 -17.02 -11.62
C LEU A 131 6.48 -16.89 -11.42
N GLY A 132 6.98 -15.68 -11.13
CA GLY A 132 8.39 -15.38 -10.86
C GLY A 132 8.99 -16.24 -9.76
N ILE A 133 8.24 -16.46 -8.66
CA ILE A 133 8.68 -17.33 -7.55
C ILE A 133 8.88 -18.77 -8.04
N TRP A 134 7.91 -19.32 -8.77
CA TRP A 134 8.00 -20.68 -9.30
C TRP A 134 9.09 -20.84 -10.34
N LEU A 135 9.31 -19.81 -11.19
CA LEU A 135 10.40 -19.79 -12.16
C LEU A 135 11.77 -19.76 -11.47
N LEU A 136 11.94 -18.98 -10.39
CA LEU A 136 13.18 -18.98 -9.61
C LEU A 136 13.44 -20.35 -8.96
N LEU A 137 12.43 -20.95 -8.34
CA LEU A 137 12.56 -22.28 -7.72
C LEU A 137 12.87 -23.35 -8.77
N GLY A 138 12.16 -23.36 -9.88
CA GLY A 138 12.40 -24.29 -10.99
C GLY A 138 13.80 -24.09 -11.59
N GLY A 139 14.23 -22.85 -11.79
CA GLY A 139 15.56 -22.51 -12.26
C GLY A 139 16.67 -23.04 -11.33
N ILE A 140 16.55 -22.84 -10.04
CA ILE A 140 17.50 -23.37 -9.03
C ILE A 140 17.58 -24.90 -9.09
N LEU A 141 16.43 -25.58 -9.16
CA LEU A 141 16.39 -27.05 -9.22
C LEU A 141 17.01 -27.61 -10.49
N LEU A 142 16.81 -26.96 -11.63
CA LEU A 142 17.30 -27.43 -12.92
C LEU A 142 18.75 -27.03 -13.23
N MET A 143 19.37 -26.17 -12.42
CA MET A 143 20.76 -25.73 -12.65
C MET A 143 21.77 -26.86 -12.75
N GLN A 144 21.56 -27.99 -12.04
CA GLN A 144 22.48 -29.12 -12.07
C GLN A 144 22.25 -30.06 -13.25
N SER A 145 20.99 -30.28 -13.64
CA SER A 145 20.61 -31.23 -14.70
C SER A 145 20.53 -30.59 -16.07
N SER A 146 20.16 -29.33 -16.17
CA SER A 146 20.05 -28.59 -17.43
C SER A 146 20.38 -27.10 -17.18
N PRO A 147 21.70 -26.75 -17.20
CA PRO A 147 22.15 -25.38 -16.84
C PRO A 147 21.48 -24.29 -17.71
N ILE A 148 21.39 -24.49 -19.02
CA ILE A 148 20.79 -23.52 -19.96
C ILE A 148 19.33 -23.25 -19.60
N LEU A 149 18.54 -24.29 -19.33
CA LEU A 149 17.15 -24.15 -18.96
C LEU A 149 17.03 -23.50 -17.56
N GLY A 150 17.90 -23.90 -16.63
CA GLY A 150 17.97 -23.31 -15.28
C GLY A 150 18.23 -21.81 -15.32
N GLU A 151 19.20 -21.36 -16.13
CA GLU A 151 19.53 -19.92 -16.31
C GLU A 151 18.38 -19.12 -16.94
N ASN A 152 17.73 -19.68 -17.96
CA ASN A 152 16.58 -19.02 -18.59
C ASN A 152 15.42 -18.84 -17.60
N LEU A 153 15.11 -19.86 -16.81
CA LEU A 153 14.07 -19.78 -15.77
C LEU A 153 14.42 -18.77 -14.67
N LEU A 154 15.67 -18.74 -14.22
CA LEU A 154 16.14 -17.75 -13.25
C LEU A 154 16.00 -16.34 -13.80
N THR A 155 16.41 -16.10 -15.03
CA THR A 155 16.30 -14.80 -15.69
C THR A 155 14.85 -14.34 -15.77
N LEU A 156 13.93 -15.19 -16.22
CA LEU A 156 12.51 -14.90 -16.26
C LEU A 156 11.93 -14.65 -14.86
N GLY A 157 12.37 -15.40 -13.87
CA GLY A 157 11.99 -15.21 -12.46
C GLY A 157 12.42 -13.85 -11.91
N ILE A 158 13.63 -13.39 -12.23
CA ILE A 158 14.13 -12.06 -11.87
C ILE A 158 13.25 -10.96 -12.50
N PHE A 159 12.87 -11.08 -13.76
CA PHE A 159 11.93 -10.13 -14.39
C PHE A 159 10.56 -10.12 -13.71
N GLY A 160 10.04 -11.27 -13.27
CA GLY A 160 8.83 -11.35 -12.48
C GLY A 160 8.93 -10.57 -11.15
N PHE A 161 10.05 -10.71 -10.44
CA PHE A 161 10.32 -9.93 -9.21
C PHE A 161 10.51 -8.43 -9.50
N ALA A 162 11.20 -8.09 -10.59
CA ALA A 162 11.39 -6.69 -10.98
C ALA A 162 10.06 -5.98 -11.26
N SER A 163 9.07 -6.67 -11.83
CA SER A 163 7.73 -6.12 -12.04
C SER A 163 7.02 -5.78 -10.73
N GLY A 164 7.14 -6.62 -9.70
CA GLY A 164 6.63 -6.36 -8.35
C GLY A 164 7.32 -5.19 -7.67
N THR A 165 8.63 -5.06 -7.85
CA THR A 165 9.41 -3.92 -7.34
C THR A 165 8.97 -2.62 -8.01
N LEU A 166 8.82 -2.61 -9.32
CA LEU A 166 8.32 -1.46 -10.08
C LEU A 166 6.92 -1.04 -9.61
N PHE A 167 6.03 -2.01 -9.40
CA PHE A 167 4.70 -1.76 -8.87
C PHE A 167 4.74 -1.11 -7.48
N SER A 168 5.60 -1.59 -6.59
CA SER A 168 5.77 -1.01 -5.25
C SER A 168 6.22 0.45 -5.33
N LEU A 169 7.14 0.78 -6.24
CA LEU A 169 7.62 2.14 -6.46
C LEU A 169 6.54 3.06 -7.03
N ILE A 170 5.76 2.59 -8.01
CA ILE A 170 4.65 3.34 -8.60
C ILE A 170 3.53 3.57 -7.58
N THR A 171 3.35 2.67 -6.61
CA THR A 171 2.35 2.81 -5.57
C THR A 171 2.67 3.95 -4.59
N LEU A 172 3.95 4.23 -4.31
CA LEU A 172 4.34 5.28 -3.36
C LEU A 172 3.76 6.67 -3.68
N PRO A 173 3.96 7.26 -4.89
CA PRO A 173 3.39 8.56 -5.21
C PRO A 173 1.86 8.57 -5.15
N VAL A 174 1.19 7.46 -5.44
CA VAL A 174 -0.27 7.32 -5.32
C VAL A 174 -0.72 7.49 -3.87
N GLU A 175 -0.09 6.76 -2.94
CA GLU A 175 -0.43 6.75 -1.52
C GLU A 175 -0.10 8.11 -0.84
N PHE A 176 1.04 8.69 -1.17
CA PHE A 176 1.41 10.01 -0.66
C PHE A 176 0.47 11.12 -1.16
N ASP A 177 0.10 11.10 -2.43
CA ASP A 177 -0.82 12.11 -2.98
C ASP A 177 -2.24 11.93 -2.43
N ALA A 178 -2.75 10.70 -2.26
CA ALA A 178 -4.04 10.45 -1.63
C ALA A 178 -4.06 10.98 -0.19
N SER A 179 -3.02 10.68 0.60
CA SER A 179 -2.86 11.20 1.97
C SER A 179 -2.79 12.73 2.00
N LYS A 180 -2.05 13.35 1.08
CA LYS A 180 -1.95 14.81 0.96
C LYS A 180 -3.31 15.45 0.66
N ARG A 181 -4.09 14.88 -0.26
CA ARG A 181 -5.46 15.34 -0.59
C ARG A 181 -6.38 15.23 0.61
N ALA A 182 -6.33 14.11 1.34
CA ALA A 182 -7.11 13.88 2.55
C ALA A 182 -6.84 14.95 3.60
N ILE A 183 -5.58 15.14 3.97
CA ILE A 183 -5.17 16.12 4.98
C ILE A 183 -5.54 17.55 4.57
N TYR A 184 -5.26 17.92 3.32
CA TYR A 184 -5.60 19.24 2.79
C TYR A 184 -7.10 19.53 2.87
N TRP A 185 -7.95 18.54 2.51
CA TRP A 185 -9.39 18.69 2.56
C TRP A 185 -9.91 18.77 4.01
N LEU A 186 -9.46 17.88 4.91
CA LEU A 186 -9.83 17.89 6.34
C LEU A 186 -9.52 19.25 7.00
N GLU A 187 -8.35 19.80 6.70
CA GLU A 187 -7.90 21.10 7.23
C GLU A 187 -8.71 22.25 6.64
N ARG A 188 -8.81 22.34 5.30
CA ARG A 188 -9.49 23.41 4.60
C ARG A 188 -10.98 23.50 4.92
N LYS A 189 -11.64 22.36 5.11
CA LYS A 189 -13.06 22.29 5.44
C LYS A 189 -13.33 22.35 6.95
N ARG A 190 -12.27 22.51 7.75
CA ARG A 190 -12.34 22.57 9.21
C ARG A 190 -13.10 21.38 9.82
N ILE A 191 -12.93 20.20 9.24
CA ILE A 191 -13.51 18.94 9.74
C ILE A 191 -12.78 18.51 11.02
N VAL A 192 -11.50 18.83 11.11
CA VAL A 192 -10.62 18.51 12.24
C VAL A 192 -10.06 19.79 12.85
N ASN A 193 -9.92 19.83 14.16
CA ASN A 193 -9.18 20.87 14.85
C ASN A 193 -7.65 20.63 14.72
N GLN A 194 -6.82 21.56 15.21
CA GLN A 194 -5.36 21.46 15.08
C GLN A 194 -4.77 20.17 15.69
N ARG A 195 -5.29 19.74 16.84
CA ARG A 195 -4.83 18.50 17.50
C ARG A 195 -5.22 17.27 16.67
N GLU A 196 -6.46 17.22 16.21
CA GLU A 196 -6.97 16.14 15.35
C GLU A 196 -6.28 16.10 13.99
N LEU A 197 -5.90 17.25 13.44
CA LEU A 197 -5.11 17.35 12.21
C LEU A 197 -3.73 16.72 12.37
N VAL A 198 -3.02 17.01 13.46
CA VAL A 198 -1.73 16.37 13.77
C VAL A 198 -1.89 14.86 13.88
N GLN A 199 -2.94 14.39 14.55
CA GLN A 199 -3.22 12.96 14.71
C GLN A 199 -3.55 12.29 13.37
N SER A 200 -4.33 12.94 12.52
CA SER A 200 -4.66 12.46 11.17
C SER A 200 -3.41 12.36 10.30
N LYS A 201 -2.54 13.39 10.33
CA LYS A 201 -1.24 13.37 9.64
C LYS A 201 -0.36 12.24 10.15
N GLU A 202 -0.27 12.05 11.46
CA GLU A 202 0.53 10.98 12.06
C GLU A 202 0.02 9.58 11.67
N ALA A 203 -1.31 9.38 11.70
CA ALA A 203 -1.91 8.10 11.29
C ALA A 203 -1.60 7.77 9.83
N LEU A 204 -1.78 8.72 8.91
CA LEU A 204 -1.52 8.53 7.48
C LEU A 204 -0.01 8.40 7.17
N ASN A 205 0.86 9.08 7.91
CA ASN A 205 2.31 8.92 7.75
C ASN A 205 2.77 7.51 8.12
N TRP A 206 2.25 6.93 9.21
CA TRP A 206 2.56 5.54 9.56
C TRP A 206 1.95 4.55 8.56
N ALA A 207 0.77 4.83 8.03
CA ALA A 207 0.19 4.03 6.94
C ALA A 207 1.08 4.09 5.68
N ALA A 208 1.49 5.28 5.25
CA ALA A 208 2.41 5.46 4.12
C ALA A 208 3.76 4.79 4.36
N GLY A 209 4.24 4.77 5.61
CA GLY A 209 5.46 4.07 6.02
C GLY A 209 5.45 2.57 5.69
N THR A 210 4.28 1.92 5.71
CA THR A 210 4.17 0.50 5.32
C THR A 210 4.49 0.29 3.84
N TYR A 211 4.07 1.19 2.96
CA TYR A 211 4.38 1.14 1.54
C TYR A 211 5.86 1.44 1.27
N VAL A 212 6.46 2.38 2.02
CA VAL A 212 7.90 2.68 1.93
C VAL A 212 8.72 1.45 2.28
N VAL A 213 8.41 0.79 3.40
CA VAL A 213 9.13 -0.41 3.83
C VAL A 213 8.93 -1.55 2.83
N ALA A 214 7.71 -1.73 2.29
CA ALA A 214 7.46 -2.74 1.25
C ALA A 214 8.27 -2.48 -0.03
N ALA A 215 8.38 -1.22 -0.47
CA ALA A 215 9.20 -0.85 -1.62
C ALA A 215 10.69 -1.09 -1.36
N LEU A 216 11.21 -0.70 -0.20
CA LEU A 216 12.60 -0.96 0.19
C LEU A 216 12.90 -2.46 0.28
N ALA A 217 11.97 -3.24 0.85
CA ALA A 217 12.08 -4.69 0.92
C ALA A 217 12.13 -5.33 -0.48
N SER A 218 11.27 -4.88 -1.40
CA SER A 218 11.24 -5.40 -2.76
C SER A 218 12.51 -5.07 -3.54
N ILE A 219 13.05 -3.84 -3.39
CA ILE A 219 14.33 -3.45 -3.98
C ILE A 219 15.47 -4.32 -3.42
N ALA A 220 15.56 -4.44 -2.11
CA ALA A 220 16.62 -5.20 -1.47
C ALA A 220 16.61 -6.68 -1.88
N ASN A 221 15.43 -7.29 -1.94
CA ASN A 221 15.26 -8.66 -2.43
C ASN A 221 15.64 -8.79 -3.92
N LEU A 222 15.22 -7.84 -4.77
CA LEU A 222 15.55 -7.86 -6.19
C LEU A 222 17.08 -7.74 -6.39
N VAL A 223 17.73 -6.82 -5.69
CA VAL A 223 19.19 -6.64 -5.74
C VAL A 223 19.90 -7.91 -5.27
N TYR A 224 19.46 -8.53 -4.17
CA TYR A 224 20.03 -9.78 -3.69
C TYR A 224 19.89 -10.91 -4.73
N ILE A 225 18.71 -11.10 -5.30
CA ILE A 225 18.46 -12.14 -6.31
C ILE A 225 19.32 -11.89 -7.55
N TRP A 226 19.39 -10.63 -7.99
CA TRP A 226 20.21 -10.25 -9.14
C TRP A 226 21.72 -10.46 -8.89
N MET A 227 22.24 -10.09 -7.72
CA MET A 227 23.63 -10.33 -7.33
C MET A 227 23.97 -11.81 -7.27
N ARG A 228 23.01 -12.65 -6.84
CA ARG A 228 23.21 -14.08 -6.63
C ARG A 228 23.10 -14.89 -7.92
N PHE A 229 22.20 -14.50 -8.81
CA PHE A 229 21.84 -15.29 -9.98
C PHE A 229 21.98 -14.54 -11.31
N GLY A 230 22.06 -13.21 -11.32
CA GLY A 230 22.11 -12.38 -12.52
C GLY A 230 23.52 -12.20 -13.12
N ARG A 231 24.61 -12.59 -12.41
CA ARG A 231 26.01 -12.45 -12.85
C ARG A 231 26.62 -13.78 -13.24
N ARG A 232 26.00 -14.54 -14.08
CA ARG A 232 26.58 -15.76 -14.65
C ARG A 232 26.73 -15.63 -16.16
N ASN A 233 27.51 -14.64 -16.60
CA ASN A 233 28.11 -14.59 -17.95
C ASN A 233 29.61 -14.66 -17.83
#